data_d990242930d8e85342a6ad2fbc9823e1
#
_entry.id   d990242930d8e85342a6ad2fbc9823e1
#
_cell.length_a   1.000
_cell.length_b   1.000
_cell.length_c   1.000
_cell.angle_alpha   90.00
_cell.angle_beta   90.00
_cell.angle_gamma   90.00
#
_symmetry.space_group_name_H-M   'P 1'
#
loop_
_entity.id
_entity.type
_entity.pdbx_description
1 polymer ?
#
loop_
_entity_poly.entity_id
_entity_poly.type
_entity_poly.pdbx_seq_one_letter_code
_entity_poly.pdbx_strand_id
1 'polypeptide(L)'
;MKFVTTGLALILLAGTAQADFSANVGWASDYYFRGILQSPTSPSGGLDYESKGFYVGTWAADVYDGLEVDGYFGYGGEAGDFSYSIGYTGYFYTGDFDETYQEINLGGGYGILSVDVAIGQYDGDFDPIAAGNQQDYTYYALTLEKDGFYGKYAGFSQDASGSYFEAGYGFSVAELDLGLSVLFADEDLSITGDSNESLIFTIGKSFDLN
;
A
#
# COMPACT_ATOMS: atom_id res chain seq x y z
N MET A 1 6.37 12.94 13.10
CA MET A 1 4.95 13.03 12.76
C MET A 1 4.74 11.92 11.73
N LYS A 2 3.98 10.89 12.07
CA LYS A 2 3.85 9.68 11.24
C LYS A 2 2.54 9.79 10.49
N PHE A 3 2.53 9.62 9.19
CA PHE A 3 1.31 9.66 8.37
C PHE A 3 0.99 8.26 7.89
N VAL A 4 -0.26 7.86 8.03
CA VAL A 4 -0.78 6.62 7.42
C VAL A 4 -1.23 7.00 6.01
N THR A 5 -0.45 6.65 5.01
CA THR A 5 -0.91 6.64 3.63
C THR A 5 -1.68 5.34 3.40
N THR A 6 -2.90 5.43 2.91
CA THR A 6 -3.71 4.30 2.45
C THR A 6 -3.05 3.64 1.25
N GLY A 7 -2.59 2.47 1.46
CA GLY A 7 -1.73 1.68 0.60
C GLY A 7 -0.56 1.24 1.45
N LEU A 8 -0.12 0.01 1.34
CA LEU A 8 1.00 -0.55 2.10
C LEU A 8 2.27 0.32 1.91
N ALA A 9 2.23 1.55 2.42
CA ALA A 9 3.42 2.37 2.57
C ALA A 9 4.14 1.81 3.79
N LEU A 10 5.19 1.06 3.54
CA LEU A 10 6.15 0.71 4.57
C LEU A 10 6.59 2.01 5.26
N ILE A 11 5.98 2.29 6.41
CA ILE A 11 6.43 3.38 7.26
C ILE A 11 7.73 2.89 7.88
N LEU A 12 8.85 3.23 7.24
CA LEU A 12 10.16 3.09 7.86
C LEU A 12 10.20 4.01 9.07
N LEU A 13 9.90 3.44 10.23
CA LEU A 13 10.16 4.08 11.50
C LEU A 13 11.66 4.05 11.72
N ALA A 14 12.33 5.20 11.57
CA ALA A 14 13.64 5.39 12.18
C ALA A 14 13.47 5.28 13.69
N GLY A 15 13.39 4.06 14.19
CA GLY A 15 13.23 3.71 15.60
C GLY A 15 14.57 3.41 16.24
N THR A 16 14.72 3.77 17.51
CA THR A 16 15.79 3.35 18.42
C THR A 16 15.94 1.83 18.38
N ALA A 17 17.13 1.29 18.61
CA ALA A 17 17.54 -0.10 18.46
C ALA A 17 16.82 -1.13 19.38
N GLN A 18 15.56 -0.92 19.73
CA GLN A 18 14.72 -1.80 20.54
C GLN A 18 13.74 -2.52 19.63
N ALA A 19 13.42 -3.76 19.96
CA ALA A 19 12.41 -4.53 19.29
C ALA A 19 11.02 -4.02 19.68
N ASP A 20 10.21 -3.63 18.71
CA ASP A 20 8.90 -3.05 18.94
C ASP A 20 7.80 -3.89 18.27
N PHE A 21 6.78 -4.22 19.05
CA PHE A 21 5.51 -4.76 18.53
C PHE A 21 4.49 -3.64 18.44
N SER A 22 3.78 -3.59 17.34
CA SER A 22 2.68 -2.66 17.14
C SER A 22 1.46 -3.32 16.53
N ALA A 23 0.31 -2.71 16.73
CA ALA A 23 -0.94 -3.05 16.08
C ALA A 23 -1.53 -1.81 15.44
N ASN A 24 -2.28 -1.98 14.37
CA ASN A 24 -3.03 -0.90 13.75
C ASN A 24 -4.46 -1.33 13.47
N VAL A 25 -5.37 -0.35 13.46
CA VAL A 25 -6.73 -0.50 12.95
C VAL A 25 -7.05 0.70 12.09
N GLY A 26 -7.84 0.50 11.05
CA GLY A 26 -8.19 1.55 10.11
C GLY A 26 -9.57 1.36 9.49
N TRP A 27 -10.00 2.41 8.80
CA TRP A 27 -11.17 2.39 7.95
C TRP A 27 -10.99 3.39 6.80
N ALA A 28 -11.43 3.01 5.61
CA ALA A 28 -11.46 3.86 4.43
C ALA A 28 -12.88 3.94 3.87
N SER A 29 -13.30 5.12 3.36
CA SER A 29 -14.58 5.27 2.65
C SER A 29 -14.62 4.47 1.36
N ASP A 30 -13.46 4.37 0.69
CA ASP A 30 -13.20 3.53 -0.47
C ASP A 30 -11.79 2.98 -0.34
N TYR A 31 -11.65 1.67 -0.39
CA TYR A 31 -10.35 1.02 -0.38
C TYR A 31 -9.84 0.86 -1.82
N TYR A 32 -8.81 1.61 -2.15
CA TYR A 32 -8.07 1.48 -3.41
C TYR A 32 -6.71 0.87 -3.15
N PHE A 33 -6.41 -0.24 -3.80
CA PHE A 33 -5.07 -0.78 -3.88
C PHE A 33 -4.44 -0.44 -5.23
N ARG A 34 -3.42 0.43 -5.21
CA ARG A 34 -2.69 0.84 -6.43
C ARG A 34 -3.57 1.35 -7.58
N GLY A 35 -4.59 2.13 -7.24
CA GLY A 35 -5.52 2.70 -8.22
C GLY A 35 -6.71 1.81 -8.57
N ILE A 36 -6.78 0.59 -8.07
CA ILE A 36 -7.86 -0.37 -8.31
C ILE A 36 -8.77 -0.41 -7.09
N LEU A 37 -10.08 -0.18 -7.27
CA LEU A 37 -11.07 -0.24 -6.19
C LEU A 37 -11.25 -1.67 -5.69
N GLN A 38 -10.98 -1.90 -4.40
CA GLN A 38 -11.11 -3.20 -3.74
C GLN A 38 -12.44 -3.33 -2.99
N SER A 39 -12.91 -2.25 -2.38
CA SER A 39 -14.20 -2.22 -1.67
C SER A 39 -14.64 -0.77 -1.41
N PRO A 40 -15.94 -0.45 -1.56
CA PRO A 40 -16.51 0.75 -0.98
C PRO A 40 -16.71 0.51 0.52
N THR A 41 -16.01 1.25 1.36
CA THR A 41 -16.00 1.10 2.83
C THR A 41 -15.27 -0.15 3.32
N SER A 42 -14.04 0.01 3.77
CA SER A 42 -13.20 -1.11 4.20
C SER A 42 -12.60 -0.86 5.59
N PRO A 43 -12.98 -1.63 6.62
CA PRO A 43 -12.20 -1.74 7.84
C PRO A 43 -10.95 -2.55 7.59
N SER A 44 -9.87 -2.22 8.32
CA SER A 44 -8.60 -2.91 8.24
C SER A 44 -7.91 -3.03 9.59
N GLY A 45 -6.92 -3.90 9.68
CA GLY A 45 -6.08 -4.03 10.87
C GLY A 45 -4.82 -4.85 10.59
N GLY A 46 -3.78 -4.62 11.39
CA GLY A 46 -2.51 -5.29 11.22
C GLY A 46 -1.72 -5.42 12.51
N LEU A 47 -0.69 -6.25 12.44
CA LEU A 47 0.30 -6.47 13.48
C LEU A 47 1.70 -6.42 12.86
N ASP A 48 2.60 -5.71 13.51
CA ASP A 48 3.96 -5.51 13.05
C ASP A 48 4.96 -5.79 14.15
N TYR A 49 6.12 -6.30 13.76
CA TYR A 49 7.30 -6.39 14.59
C TYR A 49 8.49 -5.79 13.85
N GLU A 50 9.18 -4.89 14.51
CA GLU A 50 10.39 -4.25 13.99
C GLU A 50 11.57 -4.43 14.92
N SER A 51 12.77 -4.66 14.37
CA SER A 51 14.00 -4.70 15.13
C SER A 51 15.22 -4.41 14.24
N LYS A 52 15.93 -3.33 14.55
CA LYS A 52 17.22 -2.95 13.90
C LYS A 52 17.13 -2.89 12.36
N GLY A 53 16.03 -2.35 11.86
CA GLY A 53 15.76 -2.23 10.44
C GLY A 53 15.06 -3.45 9.81
N PHE A 54 15.04 -4.61 10.47
CA PHE A 54 14.19 -5.72 10.05
C PHE A 54 12.75 -5.48 10.47
N TYR A 55 11.83 -5.81 9.59
CA TYR A 55 10.41 -5.80 9.87
C TYR A 55 9.74 -7.09 9.37
N VAL A 56 8.70 -7.49 10.03
CA VAL A 56 7.77 -8.55 9.62
C VAL A 56 6.39 -8.19 10.13
N GLY A 57 5.36 -8.42 9.32
CA GLY A 57 4.01 -8.08 9.72
C GLY A 57 2.96 -8.83 8.92
N THR A 58 1.73 -8.59 9.32
CA THR A 58 0.53 -9.01 8.61
C THR A 58 -0.52 -7.89 8.68
N TRP A 59 -1.28 -7.75 7.62
CA TRP A 59 -2.37 -6.79 7.54
C TRP A 59 -3.56 -7.45 6.86
N ALA A 60 -4.76 -7.01 7.19
CA ALA A 60 -5.97 -7.49 6.54
C ALA A 60 -6.96 -6.34 6.35
N ALA A 61 -7.71 -6.40 5.25
CA ALA A 61 -8.77 -5.46 4.94
C ALA A 61 -9.99 -6.17 4.35
N ASP A 62 -11.15 -5.57 4.55
CA ASP A 62 -12.38 -6.00 3.90
C ASP A 62 -12.33 -5.66 2.41
N VAL A 63 -12.66 -6.63 1.58
CA VAL A 63 -12.82 -6.49 0.13
C VAL A 63 -14.23 -6.93 -0.27
N TYR A 64 -14.61 -6.76 -1.53
CA TYR A 64 -15.99 -7.07 -1.99
C TYR A 64 -16.49 -8.48 -1.62
N ASP A 65 -15.60 -9.45 -1.58
CA ASP A 65 -15.93 -10.84 -1.20
C ASP A 65 -14.81 -11.44 -0.35
N GLY A 66 -14.95 -11.31 0.97
CA GLY A 66 -14.00 -11.82 1.95
C GLY A 66 -13.01 -10.77 2.46
N LEU A 67 -11.81 -11.22 2.75
CA LEU A 67 -10.71 -10.40 3.25
C LEU A 67 -9.49 -10.56 2.35
N GLU A 68 -8.82 -9.44 2.06
CA GLU A 68 -7.41 -9.44 1.71
C GLU A 68 -6.60 -9.65 2.99
N VAL A 69 -5.62 -10.54 2.93
CA VAL A 69 -4.69 -10.82 4.04
C VAL A 69 -3.27 -10.81 3.51
N ASP A 70 -2.47 -9.88 4.01
CA ASP A 70 -1.09 -9.70 3.61
C ASP A 70 -0.15 -10.27 4.64
N GLY A 71 0.94 -10.87 4.15
CA GLY A 71 2.10 -11.23 4.95
C GLY A 71 3.35 -10.62 4.33
N TYR A 72 4.14 -9.89 5.12
CA TYR A 72 5.31 -9.20 4.61
C TYR A 72 6.49 -9.25 5.57
N PHE A 73 7.68 -9.15 5.01
CA PHE A 73 8.93 -8.98 5.75
C PHE A 73 9.98 -8.25 4.92
N GLY A 74 10.97 -7.65 5.58
CA GLY A 74 12.03 -6.97 4.87
C GLY A 74 13.05 -6.30 5.79
N TYR A 75 13.82 -5.44 5.16
CA TYR A 75 14.84 -4.64 5.81
C TYR A 75 14.83 -3.23 5.23
N GLY A 76 14.90 -2.23 6.11
CA GLY A 76 15.03 -0.83 5.74
C GLY A 76 15.98 -0.08 6.63
N GLY A 77 16.41 1.08 6.17
CA GLY A 77 17.32 1.92 6.91
C GLY A 77 17.52 3.29 6.29
N GLU A 78 18.38 4.07 6.94
CA GLU A 78 18.77 5.41 6.51
C GLU A 78 20.28 5.52 6.34
N ALA A 79 20.72 6.29 5.36
CA ALA A 79 22.11 6.63 5.11
C ALA A 79 22.23 8.14 4.80
N GLY A 80 22.42 8.94 5.85
CA GLY A 80 22.32 10.39 5.76
C GLY A 80 20.88 10.82 5.49
N ASP A 81 20.65 11.58 4.40
CA ASP A 81 19.32 12.03 4.00
C ASP A 81 18.58 11.03 3.08
N PHE A 82 19.19 9.87 2.82
CA PHE A 82 18.59 8.81 2.01
C PHE A 82 17.95 7.74 2.90
N SER A 83 16.72 7.35 2.58
CA SER A 83 16.08 6.13 3.07
C SER A 83 16.09 5.06 2.00
N TYR A 84 16.11 3.79 2.42
CA TYR A 84 16.03 2.64 1.51
C TYR A 84 15.32 1.47 2.17
N SER A 85 14.67 0.64 1.36
CA SER A 85 14.07 -0.61 1.81
C SER A 85 14.14 -1.69 0.74
N ILE A 86 14.15 -2.95 1.20
CA ILE A 86 13.89 -4.13 0.40
C ILE A 86 13.00 -5.07 1.21
N GLY A 87 11.99 -5.64 0.58
CA GLY A 87 11.05 -6.54 1.24
C GLY A 87 10.41 -7.52 0.29
N TYR A 88 9.58 -8.36 0.87
CA TYR A 88 8.71 -9.29 0.18
C TYR A 88 7.31 -9.16 0.77
N THR A 89 6.29 -9.21 -0.09
CA THR A 89 4.88 -9.24 0.30
C THR A 89 4.15 -10.33 -0.47
N GLY A 90 3.32 -11.09 0.25
CA GLY A 90 2.31 -11.97 -0.34
C GLY A 90 0.93 -11.46 0.04
N TYR A 91 0.02 -11.42 -0.92
CA TYR A 91 -1.38 -11.04 -0.78
C TYR A 91 -2.25 -12.25 -1.01
N PHE A 92 -3.13 -12.53 -0.07
CA PHE A 92 -4.00 -13.71 -0.06
C PHE A 92 -5.44 -13.27 0.19
N TYR A 93 -6.40 -13.94 -0.43
CA TYR A 93 -7.81 -13.63 -0.29
C TYR A 93 -8.59 -14.79 0.31
N THR A 94 -9.53 -14.52 1.23
CA THR A 94 -10.32 -15.56 1.93
C THR A 94 -11.63 -15.90 1.23
N GLY A 95 -12.06 -15.09 0.26
CA GLY A 95 -13.25 -15.28 -0.57
C GLY A 95 -12.87 -15.49 -2.04
N ASP A 96 -13.85 -15.29 -2.90
CA ASP A 96 -13.69 -15.42 -4.37
C ASP A 96 -13.42 -14.04 -5.03
N PHE A 97 -12.84 -13.09 -4.26
CA PHE A 97 -12.58 -11.72 -4.74
C PHE A 97 -11.45 -11.68 -5.76
N ASP A 98 -10.31 -12.30 -5.41
CA ASP A 98 -9.12 -12.26 -6.24
C ASP A 98 -8.19 -13.45 -5.95
N GLU A 99 -7.14 -13.61 -6.76
CA GLU A 99 -6.13 -14.65 -6.63
C GLU A 99 -4.87 -14.11 -5.92
N THR A 100 -3.90 -14.97 -5.68
CA THR A 100 -2.68 -14.64 -4.92
C THR A 100 -1.73 -13.76 -5.71
N TYR A 101 -1.20 -12.73 -5.06
CA TYR A 101 -0.05 -11.94 -5.53
C TYR A 101 1.15 -12.18 -4.63
N GLN A 102 2.34 -12.08 -5.21
CA GLN A 102 3.61 -12.11 -4.47
C GLN A 102 4.62 -11.19 -5.14
N GLU A 103 5.39 -10.44 -4.36
CA GLU A 103 6.26 -9.44 -4.92
C GLU A 103 7.49 -9.15 -4.07
N ILE A 104 8.56 -8.71 -4.73
CA ILE A 104 9.71 -8.06 -4.11
C ILE A 104 9.50 -6.56 -4.17
N ASN A 105 9.59 -5.91 -3.02
CA ASN A 105 9.41 -4.47 -2.86
C ASN A 105 10.77 -3.79 -2.71
N LEU A 106 10.96 -2.70 -3.41
CA LEU A 106 12.12 -1.81 -3.32
C LEU A 106 11.63 -0.40 -3.07
N GLY A 107 12.16 0.25 -2.04
CA GLY A 107 11.84 1.64 -1.71
C GLY A 107 13.09 2.48 -1.59
N GLY A 108 12.98 3.76 -1.94
CA GLY A 108 14.03 4.75 -1.77
C GLY A 108 13.46 6.15 -1.58
N GLY A 109 14.11 6.96 -0.72
CA GLY A 109 13.66 8.33 -0.47
C GLY A 109 14.82 9.30 -0.30
N TYR A 110 14.56 10.56 -0.65
CA TYR A 110 15.45 11.69 -0.41
C TYR A 110 14.65 12.99 -0.22
N GLY A 111 14.74 13.57 0.97
CA GLY A 111 14.03 14.79 1.28
C GLY A 111 12.52 14.62 1.23
N ILE A 112 11.85 15.25 0.28
CA ILE A 112 10.39 15.16 0.08
C ILE A 112 9.99 14.12 -0.97
N LEU A 113 10.95 13.50 -1.63
CA LEU A 113 10.75 12.59 -2.75
C LEU A 113 10.90 11.14 -2.28
N SER A 114 9.97 10.26 -2.65
CA SER A 114 10.13 8.81 -2.58
C SER A 114 9.81 8.13 -3.91
N VAL A 115 10.44 6.99 -4.10
CA VAL A 115 10.23 6.07 -5.22
C VAL A 115 10.02 4.68 -4.67
N ASP A 116 8.97 4.02 -5.12
CA ASP A 116 8.66 2.63 -4.80
C ASP A 116 8.55 1.81 -6.07
N VAL A 117 9.10 0.60 -6.03
CA VAL A 117 9.00 -0.39 -7.12
C VAL A 117 8.65 -1.75 -6.51
N ALA A 118 7.64 -2.39 -7.06
CA ALA A 118 7.31 -3.78 -6.75
C ALA A 118 7.41 -4.62 -8.02
N ILE A 119 8.14 -5.74 -7.94
CA ILE A 119 8.28 -6.70 -9.02
C ILE A 119 7.61 -7.98 -8.55
N GLY A 120 6.52 -8.34 -9.18
CA GLY A 120 5.63 -9.37 -8.67
C GLY A 120 5.08 -10.30 -9.74
N GLN A 121 4.37 -11.29 -9.22
CA GLN A 121 3.65 -12.30 -9.97
C GLN A 121 2.24 -12.41 -9.42
N TYR A 122 1.29 -12.60 -10.32
CA TYR A 122 -0.12 -12.79 -10.06
C TYR A 122 -0.54 -14.19 -10.54
N ASP A 123 -1.22 -14.95 -9.69
CA ASP A 123 -1.66 -16.30 -10.00
C ASP A 123 -2.97 -16.35 -10.79
N GLY A 124 -3.64 -15.20 -10.99
CA GLY A 124 -4.82 -15.02 -11.84
C GLY A 124 -4.48 -14.51 -13.25
N ASP A 125 -5.50 -14.04 -13.94
CA ASP A 125 -5.40 -13.55 -15.32
C ASP A 125 -5.77 -12.07 -15.41
N PHE A 126 -4.82 -11.18 -15.73
CA PHE A 126 -5.13 -9.80 -16.14
C PHE A 126 -5.84 -9.76 -17.50
N ASP A 127 -5.58 -10.76 -18.37
CA ASP A 127 -6.30 -11.00 -19.61
C ASP A 127 -7.03 -12.36 -19.57
N PRO A 128 -8.37 -12.41 -19.49
CA PRO A 128 -9.13 -13.66 -19.42
C PRO A 128 -8.98 -14.56 -20.66
N ILE A 129 -8.33 -14.08 -21.73
CA ILE A 129 -7.99 -14.90 -22.91
C ILE A 129 -6.69 -15.67 -22.72
N ALA A 130 -5.82 -15.22 -21.81
CA ALA A 130 -4.53 -15.85 -21.49
C ALA A 130 -4.63 -16.93 -20.38
N ALA A 131 -5.84 -17.36 -20.03
CA ALA A 131 -6.19 -18.22 -18.91
C ALA A 131 -5.16 -19.31 -18.56
N GLY A 132 -4.72 -19.31 -17.30
CA GLY A 132 -3.96 -20.39 -16.69
C GLY A 132 -2.43 -20.20 -16.70
N ASN A 133 -1.91 -19.04 -17.02
CA ASN A 133 -0.49 -18.70 -16.85
C ASN A 133 -0.34 -17.66 -15.76
N GLN A 134 0.63 -17.87 -14.87
CA GLN A 134 1.09 -16.85 -13.93
C GLN A 134 1.53 -15.61 -14.72
N GLN A 135 1.12 -14.43 -14.26
CA GLN A 135 1.39 -13.15 -14.93
C GLN A 135 2.39 -12.32 -14.16
N ASP A 136 3.33 -11.72 -14.85
CA ASP A 136 4.35 -10.88 -14.27
C ASP A 136 3.92 -9.41 -14.29
N TYR A 137 4.19 -8.67 -13.23
CA TYR A 137 3.96 -7.23 -13.21
C TYR A 137 5.11 -6.48 -12.55
N THR A 138 5.25 -5.22 -12.92
CA THR A 138 6.03 -4.24 -12.19
C THR A 138 5.16 -3.04 -11.88
N TYR A 139 4.96 -2.78 -10.59
CA TYR A 139 4.39 -1.53 -10.09
C TYR A 139 5.51 -0.53 -9.82
N TYR A 140 5.26 0.74 -10.11
CA TYR A 140 6.15 1.85 -9.77
C TYR A 140 5.35 3.04 -9.25
N ALA A 141 5.93 3.78 -8.29
CA ALA A 141 5.34 5.00 -7.77
C ALA A 141 6.41 6.06 -7.51
N LEU A 142 6.03 7.31 -7.76
CA LEU A 142 6.78 8.50 -7.41
C LEU A 142 5.90 9.37 -6.53
N THR A 143 6.36 9.65 -5.30
CA THR A 143 5.61 10.46 -4.34
C THR A 143 6.42 11.68 -3.91
N LEU A 144 5.76 12.82 -3.85
CA LEU A 144 6.25 14.04 -3.22
C LEU A 144 5.40 14.32 -1.98
N GLU A 145 6.04 14.42 -0.80
CA GLU A 145 5.33 14.66 0.45
C GLU A 145 5.97 15.79 1.24
N LYS A 146 5.15 16.70 1.74
CA LYS A 146 5.57 17.78 2.61
C LYS A 146 4.43 18.29 3.49
N ASP A 147 4.69 18.41 4.81
CA ASP A 147 3.79 19.01 5.80
C ASP A 147 2.36 18.40 5.79
N GLY A 148 2.27 17.08 5.51
CA GLY A 148 1.03 16.32 5.41
C GLY A 148 0.36 16.35 4.02
N PHE A 149 0.76 17.21 3.12
CA PHE A 149 0.33 17.18 1.72
C PHE A 149 1.18 16.20 0.93
N TYR A 150 0.55 15.43 0.08
CA TYR A 150 1.26 14.56 -0.86
C TYR A 150 0.65 14.58 -2.26
N GLY A 151 1.48 14.25 -3.24
CA GLY A 151 1.07 13.94 -4.59
C GLY A 151 1.85 12.72 -5.08
N LYS A 152 1.15 11.73 -5.61
CA LYS A 152 1.68 10.47 -6.09
C LYS A 152 1.28 10.25 -7.54
N TYR A 153 2.24 9.86 -8.36
CA TYR A 153 2.00 9.27 -9.67
C TYR A 153 2.51 7.83 -9.67
N ALA A 154 1.69 6.90 -10.12
CA ALA A 154 2.04 5.49 -10.09
C ALA A 154 1.40 4.74 -11.26
N GLY A 155 1.89 3.53 -11.53
CA GLY A 155 1.36 2.69 -12.59
C GLY A 155 2.02 1.33 -12.65
N PHE A 156 1.60 0.56 -13.64
CA PHE A 156 2.05 -0.79 -13.89
C PHE A 156 2.76 -0.92 -15.25
N SER A 157 3.47 -2.02 -15.41
CA SER A 157 4.08 -2.46 -16.66
C SER A 157 4.24 -3.98 -16.67
N GLN A 158 4.59 -4.55 -17.80
CA GLN A 158 4.64 -5.95 -18.17
C GLN A 158 3.22 -6.45 -18.57
N ASP A 159 2.69 -7.51 -17.93
CA ASP A 159 1.37 -8.04 -18.26
C ASP A 159 0.25 -7.15 -17.69
N ALA A 160 0.50 -6.43 -16.59
CA ALA A 160 -0.40 -5.41 -16.07
C ALA A 160 -0.14 -4.04 -16.72
N SER A 161 -1.20 -3.24 -16.88
CA SER A 161 -1.16 -1.88 -17.43
C SER A 161 -1.93 -0.91 -16.54
N GLY A 162 -1.89 0.36 -16.90
CA GLY A 162 -2.60 1.43 -16.22
C GLY A 162 -1.74 2.29 -15.32
N SER A 163 -2.24 3.49 -15.07
CA SER A 163 -1.61 4.47 -14.21
C SER A 163 -2.64 5.29 -13.44
N TYR A 164 -2.22 5.90 -12.33
CA TYR A 164 -3.08 6.79 -11.57
C TYR A 164 -2.29 7.96 -10.96
N PHE A 165 -3.03 8.99 -10.66
CA PHE A 165 -2.57 10.11 -9.85
C PHE A 165 -3.41 10.19 -8.58
N GLU A 166 -2.76 10.42 -7.45
CA GLU A 166 -3.40 10.64 -6.16
C GLU A 166 -2.80 11.88 -5.49
N ALA A 167 -3.63 12.71 -4.93
CA ALA A 167 -3.19 13.82 -4.10
C ALA A 167 -4.02 13.89 -2.83
N GLY A 168 -3.38 14.19 -1.71
CA GLY A 168 -4.08 14.16 -0.44
C GLY A 168 -3.41 14.98 0.65
N TYR A 169 -4.09 14.99 1.79
CA TYR A 169 -3.64 15.61 3.02
C TYR A 169 -3.95 14.69 4.21
N GLY A 170 -2.92 14.42 5.00
CA GLY A 170 -3.02 13.65 6.23
C GLY A 170 -2.65 14.48 7.46
N PHE A 171 -3.34 14.24 8.57
CA PHE A 171 -3.05 14.87 9.85
C PHE A 171 -3.48 13.99 11.01
N SER A 172 -2.84 14.19 12.18
CA SER A 172 -3.17 13.44 13.40
C SER A 172 -3.85 14.35 14.41
N VAL A 173 -4.93 13.88 15.02
CA VAL A 173 -5.66 14.56 16.11
C VAL A 173 -6.14 13.55 17.13
N ALA A 174 -5.88 13.79 18.42
CA ALA A 174 -6.30 12.92 19.52
C ALA A 174 -5.91 11.44 19.32
N GLU A 175 -4.68 11.21 18.86
CA GLU A 175 -4.14 9.87 18.53
C GLU A 175 -4.86 9.14 17.39
N LEU A 176 -5.66 9.84 16.59
CA LEU A 176 -6.24 9.33 15.37
C LEU A 176 -5.53 9.95 14.17
N ASP A 177 -5.21 9.14 13.19
CA ASP A 177 -4.69 9.56 11.91
C ASP A 177 -5.82 9.69 10.91
N LEU A 178 -5.97 10.87 10.33
CA LEU A 178 -7.04 11.22 9.40
C LEU A 178 -6.43 11.55 8.05
N GLY A 179 -7.06 11.11 6.97
CA GLY A 179 -6.64 11.39 5.60
C GLY A 179 -7.82 11.78 4.72
N LEU A 180 -7.55 12.69 3.79
CA LEU A 180 -8.46 13.03 2.70
C LEU A 180 -7.64 13.07 1.41
N SER A 181 -8.05 12.30 0.40
CA SER A 181 -7.39 12.28 -0.90
C SER A 181 -8.38 12.26 -2.06
N VAL A 182 -7.88 12.69 -3.22
CA VAL A 182 -8.52 12.51 -4.51
C VAL A 182 -7.66 11.60 -5.35
N LEU A 183 -8.28 10.63 -6.01
CA LEU A 183 -7.62 9.66 -6.86
C LEU A 183 -8.21 9.76 -8.27
N PHE A 184 -7.35 9.71 -9.29
CA PHE A 184 -7.69 9.69 -10.71
C PHE A 184 -6.96 8.51 -11.35
N ALA A 185 -7.68 7.44 -11.63
CA ALA A 185 -7.15 6.24 -12.29
C ALA A 185 -7.62 6.17 -13.73
N ASP A 186 -6.76 5.68 -14.62
CA ASP A 186 -7.14 5.43 -16.01
C ASP A 186 -8.06 4.20 -16.15
N GLU A 187 -8.56 3.97 -17.37
CA GLU A 187 -9.53 2.90 -17.66
C GLU A 187 -8.97 1.49 -17.42
N ASP A 188 -7.65 1.30 -17.56
CA ASP A 188 -7.00 0.01 -17.35
C ASP A 188 -7.01 -0.45 -15.88
N LEU A 189 -7.16 0.49 -14.93
CA LEU A 189 -7.28 0.21 -13.50
C LEU A 189 -8.74 0.16 -13.02
N SER A 190 -9.69 0.16 -13.94
CA SER A 190 -11.11 0.15 -13.62
C SER A 190 -11.75 -1.19 -13.94
N ILE A 191 -12.53 -1.72 -12.99
CA ILE A 191 -13.34 -2.94 -13.21
C ILE A 191 -14.38 -2.74 -14.34
N THR A 192 -14.84 -1.51 -14.56
CA THR A 192 -15.84 -1.17 -15.57
C THR A 192 -15.25 -0.75 -16.91
N GLY A 193 -13.93 -0.53 -16.99
CA GLY A 193 -13.24 -0.02 -18.17
C GLY A 193 -13.45 1.47 -18.46
N ASP A 194 -13.98 2.21 -17.46
CA ASP A 194 -14.08 3.68 -17.49
C ASP A 194 -13.06 4.28 -16.53
N SER A 195 -12.57 5.51 -16.77
CA SER A 195 -11.70 6.19 -15.83
C SER A 195 -12.40 6.41 -14.48
N ASN A 196 -11.67 6.19 -13.38
CA ASN A 196 -12.18 6.34 -12.02
C ASN A 196 -11.70 7.62 -11.37
N GLU A 197 -12.62 8.33 -10.74
CA GLU A 197 -12.34 9.48 -9.90
C GLU A 197 -12.98 9.25 -8.54
N SER A 198 -12.19 9.34 -7.46
CA SER A 198 -12.70 9.13 -6.10
C SER A 198 -12.19 10.17 -5.12
N LEU A 199 -13.07 10.52 -4.19
CA LEU A 199 -12.74 11.26 -2.98
C LEU A 199 -12.72 10.28 -1.81
N ILE A 200 -11.55 10.06 -1.23
CA ILE A 200 -11.31 9.03 -0.23
C ILE A 200 -11.07 9.70 1.12
N PHE A 201 -11.80 9.25 2.14
CA PHE A 201 -11.57 9.59 3.53
C PHE A 201 -11.06 8.37 4.29
N THR A 202 -10.03 8.59 5.13
CA THR A 202 -9.45 7.53 5.96
C THR A 202 -9.35 7.95 7.41
N ILE A 203 -9.48 6.98 8.30
CA ILE A 203 -9.21 7.13 9.72
C ILE A 203 -8.45 5.89 10.20
N GLY A 204 -7.45 6.09 11.04
CA GLY A 204 -6.65 5.00 11.60
C GLY A 204 -6.16 5.31 13.00
N LYS A 205 -5.68 4.26 13.66
CA LYS A 205 -4.96 4.35 14.93
C LYS A 205 -3.92 3.24 15.02
N SER A 206 -2.73 3.60 15.49
CA SER A 206 -1.67 2.65 15.82
C SER A 206 -1.51 2.55 17.35
N PHE A 207 -1.12 1.36 17.81
CA PHE A 207 -0.91 1.03 19.22
C PHE A 207 0.47 0.40 19.38
N ASP A 208 1.28 0.96 20.29
CA ASP A 208 2.53 0.31 20.71
C ASP A 208 2.16 -0.76 21.75
N LEU A 209 2.62 -2.00 21.56
CA LEU A 209 2.28 -3.17 22.41
C LEU A 209 3.41 -3.54 23.38
N ASN A 210 4.41 -2.69 23.59
CA ASN A 210 5.56 -2.90 24.48
C ASN A 210 5.31 -2.42 25.90
#